data_49aab108831ac02d1fc345058669c433
#
_entry.id   49aab108831ac02d1fc345058669c433
#
_cell.length_a   1.000
_cell.length_b   1.000
_cell.length_c   1.000
_cell.angle_alpha   90.00
_cell.angle_beta   90.00
_cell.angle_gamma   90.00
#
_symmetry.space_group_name_H-M   'P 1'
#
loop_
_entity.id
_entity.type
_entity.pdbx_description
1 polymer ?
#
loop_
_entity_poly.entity_id
_entity_poly.type
_entity_poly.pdbx_seq_one_letter_code
_entity_poly.pdbx_strand_id
1 'polypeptide(L)'
;MKTRKKKLWIAIDPGEVIGWVVFEDSSVVDCKSGSFYEFKEYITNMNFVEAVIESSYYVPHSLGKWSEVWILIGRITQILESKGTVVVYQNPSYKRCIKQIPDQYRQLKLNRHQKDALKIGLWHLQFYKKVCQKQN
;
A
#
# COMPACT_ATOMS: atom_id res chain seq x y z
N MET A 1 5.98 -32.72 4.24
CA MET A 1 5.93 -31.41 4.88
C MET A 1 5.32 -30.39 3.92
N LYS A 2 4.17 -29.84 4.29
CA LYS A 2 3.58 -28.77 3.51
C LYS A 2 4.32 -27.47 3.83
N THR A 3 5.11 -26.99 2.87
CA THR A 3 5.69 -25.65 2.97
C THR A 3 4.56 -24.63 2.94
N ARG A 4 4.47 -23.85 4.01
CA ARG A 4 3.50 -22.76 4.11
C ARG A 4 3.80 -21.72 3.04
N LYS A 5 2.88 -21.51 2.10
CA LYS A 5 3.02 -20.42 1.13
C LYS A 5 3.09 -19.11 1.88
N LYS A 6 4.16 -18.33 1.64
CA LYS A 6 4.31 -16.99 2.20
C LYS A 6 3.20 -16.08 1.67
N LYS A 7 2.44 -15.47 2.57
CA LYS A 7 1.39 -14.53 2.20
C LYS A 7 1.97 -13.12 2.18
N LEU A 8 2.23 -12.63 0.99
CA LEU A 8 2.72 -11.27 0.80
C LEU A 8 1.55 -10.34 0.53
N TRP A 9 1.59 -9.15 1.13
CA TRP A 9 0.67 -8.07 0.83
C TRP A 9 1.45 -6.76 0.72
N ILE A 10 0.85 -5.78 0.04
CA ILE A 10 1.54 -4.56 -0.33
C ILE A 10 0.72 -3.33 0.06
N ALA A 11 1.40 -2.33 0.63
CA ALA A 11 0.82 -1.02 0.92
C ALA A 11 1.37 -0.02 -0.08
N ILE A 12 0.50 0.79 -0.67
CA ILE A 12 0.83 1.66 -1.80
C ILE A 12 0.38 3.08 -1.53
N ASP A 13 1.32 4.02 -1.65
CA ASP A 13 1.05 5.45 -1.66
C ASP A 13 1.13 5.96 -3.10
N PRO A 14 -0.02 6.15 -3.78
CA PRO A 14 -0.03 6.54 -5.18
C PRO A 14 0.26 8.02 -5.37
N GLY A 15 0.99 8.35 -6.40
CA GLY A 15 1.34 9.71 -6.75
C GLY A 15 2.25 9.74 -7.95
N GLU A 16 2.79 10.90 -8.28
CA GLU A 16 3.79 11.04 -9.34
C GLU A 16 4.99 10.15 -9.07
N VAL A 17 5.42 10.10 -7.82
CA VAL A 17 6.33 9.09 -7.30
C VAL A 17 5.50 8.16 -6.43
N ILE A 18 5.51 6.88 -6.74
CA ILE A 18 4.79 5.86 -5.99
C ILE A 18 5.71 5.31 -4.91
N GLY A 19 5.20 5.27 -3.66
CA GLY A 19 5.88 4.55 -2.59
C GLY A 19 5.17 3.23 -2.34
N TRP A 20 5.92 2.16 -2.08
CA TRP A 20 5.31 0.89 -1.71
C TRP A 20 6.14 0.13 -0.71
N VAL A 21 5.46 -0.59 0.15
CA VAL A 21 6.06 -1.42 1.18
C VAL A 21 5.40 -2.80 1.10
N VAL A 22 6.22 -3.83 1.05
CA VAL A 22 5.75 -5.21 1.01
C VAL A 22 5.88 -5.82 2.39
N PHE A 23 4.81 -6.46 2.83
CA PHE A 23 4.74 -7.16 4.11
C PHE A 23 4.60 -8.65 3.88
N GLU A 24 5.23 -9.43 4.74
CA GLU A 24 4.96 -10.85 4.92
C GLU A 24 4.33 -10.98 6.31
N ASP A 25 3.02 -11.25 6.37
CA ASP A 25 2.24 -11.16 7.59
C ASP A 25 2.40 -9.79 8.27
N SER A 26 3.07 -9.69 9.41
CA SER A 26 3.29 -8.42 10.12
C SER A 26 4.70 -7.84 9.92
N SER A 27 5.53 -8.48 9.11
CA SER A 27 6.93 -8.09 8.92
C SER A 27 7.13 -7.39 7.57
N VAL A 28 7.89 -6.31 7.57
CA VAL A 28 8.29 -5.60 6.36
C VAL A 28 9.41 -6.39 5.68
N VAL A 29 9.22 -6.73 4.40
CA VAL A 29 10.22 -7.47 3.62
C VAL A 29 10.82 -6.65 2.49
N ASP A 30 10.17 -5.57 2.05
CA ASP A 30 10.71 -4.69 1.01
C ASP A 30 10.08 -3.30 1.11
N CYS A 31 10.87 -2.26 0.79
CA CYS A 31 10.43 -0.86 0.75
C CYS A 31 11.04 -0.21 -0.48
N LYS A 32 10.20 0.32 -1.36
CA LYS A 32 10.67 0.95 -2.60
C LYS A 32 9.86 2.18 -2.95
N SER A 33 10.39 2.95 -3.88
CA SER A 33 9.67 4.06 -4.51
C SER A 33 10.16 4.21 -5.95
N GLY A 34 9.30 4.75 -6.80
CA GLY A 34 9.67 4.95 -8.19
C GLY A 34 8.49 5.42 -9.03
N SER A 35 8.72 5.46 -10.34
CA SER A 35 7.70 5.80 -11.33
C SER A 35 6.66 4.69 -11.46
N PHE A 36 5.56 5.02 -12.15
CA PHE A 36 4.54 4.01 -12.46
C PHE A 36 5.14 2.81 -13.22
N TYR A 37 6.06 3.06 -14.14
CA TYR A 37 6.67 1.97 -14.94
C TYR A 37 7.52 1.04 -14.06
N GLU A 38 8.30 1.61 -13.15
CA GLU A 38 9.08 0.82 -12.20
C GLU A 38 8.18 0.02 -11.26
N PHE A 39 7.11 0.64 -10.77
CA PHE A 39 6.12 -0.03 -9.93
C PHE A 39 5.41 -1.14 -10.68
N LYS A 40 4.97 -0.87 -11.92
CA LYS A 40 4.30 -1.86 -12.76
C LYS A 40 5.18 -3.09 -12.99
N GLU A 41 6.46 -2.87 -13.30
CA GLU A 41 7.42 -3.97 -13.48
C GLU A 41 7.55 -4.78 -12.19
N TYR A 42 7.64 -4.10 -11.06
CA TYR A 42 7.75 -4.75 -9.74
C TYR A 42 6.55 -5.66 -9.47
N ILE A 43 5.33 -5.14 -9.57
CA ILE A 43 4.12 -5.91 -9.24
C ILE A 43 3.81 -6.99 -10.28
N THR A 44 4.26 -6.82 -11.53
CA THR A 44 4.09 -7.84 -12.56
C THR A 44 4.85 -9.12 -12.21
N ASN A 45 5.99 -8.98 -11.55
CA ASN A 45 6.85 -10.11 -11.18
C ASN A 45 6.59 -10.65 -9.77
N MET A 46 5.58 -10.12 -9.08
CA MET A 46 5.25 -10.51 -7.71
C MET A 46 3.80 -10.97 -7.62
N ASN A 47 3.50 -11.77 -6.61
CA ASN A 47 2.13 -12.18 -6.32
C ASN A 47 1.76 -11.76 -4.90
N PHE A 48 0.72 -10.95 -4.78
CA PHE A 48 0.22 -10.47 -3.50
C PHE A 48 -1.19 -11.00 -3.27
N VAL A 49 -1.48 -11.40 -2.04
CA VAL A 49 -2.85 -11.81 -1.66
C VAL A 49 -3.74 -10.59 -1.50
N GLU A 50 -3.17 -9.46 -1.07
CA GLU A 50 -3.90 -8.24 -0.78
C GLU A 50 -3.04 -7.03 -1.07
N ALA A 51 -3.69 -5.94 -1.49
CA ALA A 51 -3.04 -4.64 -1.64
C ALA A 51 -3.91 -3.58 -0.98
N VAL A 52 -3.30 -2.70 -0.19
CA VAL A 52 -3.99 -1.54 0.37
C VAL A 52 -3.45 -0.29 -0.32
N ILE A 53 -4.35 0.48 -0.92
CA ILE A 53 -4.02 1.68 -1.68
C ILE A 53 -4.69 2.88 -1.03
N GLU A 54 -3.94 3.92 -0.74
CA GLU A 54 -4.53 5.18 -0.29
C GLU A 54 -5.37 5.78 -1.40
N SER A 55 -6.64 6.04 -1.10
CA SER A 55 -7.57 6.62 -2.05
C SER A 55 -8.52 7.59 -1.35
N SER A 56 -8.58 8.82 -1.84
CA SER A 56 -9.49 9.82 -1.30
C SER A 56 -10.85 9.71 -1.96
N TYR A 57 -11.91 9.71 -1.14
CA TYR A 57 -13.28 9.82 -1.62
C TYR A 57 -13.72 11.28 -1.77
N TYR A 58 -12.89 12.20 -1.31
CA TYR A 58 -13.19 13.63 -1.36
C TYR A 58 -12.72 14.23 -2.68
N VAL A 59 -13.61 14.98 -3.34
CA VAL A 59 -13.30 15.69 -4.59
C VAL A 59 -12.92 17.13 -4.23
N PRO A 60 -11.63 17.51 -4.28
CA PRO A 60 -11.24 18.88 -4.01
C PRO A 60 -11.62 19.80 -5.18
N HIS A 61 -11.63 21.11 -4.91
CA HIS A 61 -12.00 22.10 -5.92
C HIS A 61 -11.06 22.13 -7.14
N SER A 62 -9.84 21.64 -7.02
CA SER A 62 -8.93 21.51 -8.16
C SER A 62 -9.00 20.11 -8.74
N LEU A 63 -9.89 19.89 -9.69
CA LEU A 63 -10.15 18.58 -10.29
C LEU A 63 -8.93 17.98 -11.04
N GLY A 64 -8.05 18.84 -11.61
CA GLY A 64 -6.98 18.37 -12.49
C GLY A 64 -6.00 17.37 -11.87
N LYS A 65 -5.43 17.70 -10.72
CA LYS A 65 -4.44 16.84 -10.06
C LYS A 65 -5.04 15.57 -9.50
N TRP A 66 -6.27 15.65 -8.99
CA TRP A 66 -6.94 14.50 -8.39
C TRP A 66 -7.42 13.50 -9.42
N SER A 67 -7.81 13.98 -10.63
CA SER A 67 -8.20 13.07 -11.70
C SER A 67 -7.01 12.20 -12.16
N GLU A 68 -5.80 12.76 -12.20
CA GLU A 68 -4.59 11.99 -12.52
C GLU A 68 -4.30 10.92 -11.49
N VAL A 69 -4.45 11.23 -10.20
CA VAL A 69 -4.25 10.25 -9.12
C VAL A 69 -5.30 9.14 -9.20
N TRP A 70 -6.56 9.48 -9.46
CA TRP A 70 -7.61 8.48 -9.59
C TRP A 70 -7.40 7.56 -10.79
N ILE A 71 -6.94 8.12 -11.92
CA ILE A 71 -6.58 7.31 -13.10
C ILE A 71 -5.46 6.35 -12.73
N LEU A 72 -4.44 6.83 -12.03
CA LEU A 72 -3.33 6.02 -11.58
C LEU A 72 -3.79 4.89 -10.66
N ILE A 73 -4.64 5.20 -9.67
CA ILE A 73 -5.20 4.21 -8.76
C ILE A 73 -5.98 3.15 -9.54
N GLY A 74 -6.79 3.57 -10.52
CA GLY A 74 -7.53 2.65 -11.36
C GLY A 74 -6.64 1.71 -12.17
N ARG A 75 -5.55 2.23 -12.71
CA ARG A 75 -4.57 1.42 -13.45
C ARG A 75 -3.87 0.41 -12.55
N ILE A 76 -3.45 0.84 -11.37
CA ILE A 76 -2.83 -0.03 -10.37
C ILE A 76 -3.81 -1.14 -9.96
N THR A 77 -5.05 -0.76 -9.64
CA THR A 77 -6.10 -1.68 -9.23
C THR A 77 -6.33 -2.74 -10.30
N GLN A 78 -6.44 -2.33 -11.56
CA GLN A 78 -6.67 -3.25 -12.66
C GLN A 78 -5.56 -4.30 -12.79
N ILE A 79 -4.31 -3.88 -12.68
CA ILE A 79 -3.17 -4.79 -12.77
C ILE A 79 -3.22 -5.80 -11.62
N LEU A 80 -3.44 -5.31 -10.39
CA LEU A 80 -3.46 -6.17 -9.21
C LEU A 80 -4.64 -7.15 -9.22
N GLU A 81 -5.83 -6.67 -9.56
CA GLU A 81 -7.03 -7.52 -9.62
C GLU A 81 -6.91 -8.58 -10.71
N SER A 82 -6.29 -8.24 -11.86
CA SER A 82 -6.07 -9.20 -12.93
C SER A 82 -5.17 -10.37 -12.50
N LYS A 83 -4.38 -10.18 -11.45
CA LYS A 83 -3.51 -11.20 -10.87
C LYS A 83 -4.14 -11.91 -9.67
N GLY A 84 -5.41 -11.60 -9.36
CA GLY A 84 -6.11 -12.21 -8.24
C GLY A 84 -5.88 -11.56 -6.89
N THR A 85 -5.23 -10.39 -6.86
CA THR A 85 -5.01 -9.63 -5.62
C THR A 85 -6.29 -8.95 -5.18
N VAL A 86 -6.64 -9.06 -3.90
CA VAL A 86 -7.75 -8.31 -3.30
C VAL A 86 -7.27 -6.89 -3.03
N VAL A 87 -7.95 -5.89 -3.57
CA VAL A 87 -7.57 -4.48 -3.40
C VAL A 87 -8.47 -3.81 -2.39
N VAL A 88 -7.88 -3.17 -1.38
CA VAL A 88 -8.56 -2.42 -0.33
C VAL A 88 -8.13 -0.97 -0.43
N TYR A 89 -9.10 -0.04 -0.40
CA TYR A 89 -8.81 1.39 -0.43
C TYR A 89 -8.82 1.94 1.00
N GLN A 90 -7.82 2.78 1.30
CA GLN A 90 -7.67 3.40 2.61
C GLN A 90 -7.82 4.92 2.49
N ASN A 91 -8.62 5.51 3.38
CA ASN A 91 -8.77 6.97 3.44
C ASN A 91 -7.43 7.61 3.85
N PRO A 92 -7.00 8.70 3.19
CA PRO A 92 -5.74 9.38 3.51
C PRO A 92 -5.61 9.84 4.95
N SER A 93 -6.72 10.11 5.64
CA SER A 93 -6.67 10.53 7.04
C SER A 93 -6.14 9.45 7.98
N TYR A 94 -6.23 8.18 7.61
CA TYR A 94 -5.85 7.07 8.48
C TYR A 94 -4.34 6.96 8.68
N LYS A 95 -3.53 7.19 7.65
CA LYS A 95 -2.07 7.16 7.82
C LYS A 95 -1.59 8.24 8.79
N ARG A 96 -2.33 9.34 8.91
CA ARG A 96 -2.01 10.43 9.85
C ARG A 96 -2.14 10.01 11.31
N CYS A 97 -2.89 8.95 11.58
CA CYS A 97 -3.00 8.37 12.91
C CYS A 97 -1.71 7.68 13.36
N ILE A 98 -0.84 7.34 12.40
CA ILE A 98 0.48 6.80 12.69
C ILE A 98 1.45 7.97 12.79
N LYS A 99 1.58 8.52 13.98
CA LYS A 99 2.36 9.75 14.22
C LYS A 99 3.87 9.53 14.15
N GLN A 100 4.33 8.35 14.56
CA GLN A 100 5.75 8.01 14.56
C GLN A 100 5.95 6.64 13.95
N ILE A 101 7.02 6.53 13.14
CA ILE A 101 7.45 5.24 12.63
C ILE A 101 8.15 4.51 13.77
N PRO A 102 7.76 3.25 14.06
CA PRO A 102 8.41 2.46 15.11
C PRO A 102 9.92 2.38 14.93
N ASP A 103 10.64 2.34 16.04
CA ASP A 103 12.11 2.37 16.07
C ASP A 103 12.74 1.26 15.23
N GLN A 104 12.07 0.10 15.15
CA GLN A 104 12.56 -1.04 14.38
C GLN A 104 12.72 -0.73 12.88
N TYR A 105 12.02 0.28 12.36
CA TYR A 105 12.07 0.67 10.94
C TYR A 105 13.00 1.85 10.66
N ARG A 106 13.54 2.51 11.70
CA ARG A 106 14.41 3.68 11.54
C ARG A 106 15.69 3.36 10.79
N GLN A 107 16.17 2.13 10.89
CA GLN A 107 17.39 1.68 10.24
C GLN A 107 17.26 1.57 8.72
N LEU A 108 16.02 1.55 8.20
CA LEU A 108 15.75 1.36 6.77
C LEU A 108 16.03 2.59 5.92
N LYS A 109 16.28 3.75 6.53
CA LYS A 109 16.57 5.03 5.82
C LYS A 109 15.57 5.33 4.71
N LEU A 110 14.29 5.32 5.05
CA LEU A 110 13.21 5.49 4.09
C LEU A 110 13.07 6.95 3.65
N ASN A 111 12.76 7.17 2.35
CA ASN A 111 12.36 8.48 1.87
C ASN A 111 10.90 8.77 2.24
N ARG A 112 10.40 9.98 1.92
CA ARG A 112 9.04 10.39 2.28
C ARG A 112 7.96 9.46 1.71
N HIS A 113 8.11 9.05 0.46
CA HIS A 113 7.12 8.19 -0.22
C HIS A 113 7.07 6.80 0.41
N GLN A 114 8.22 6.25 0.75
CA GLN A 114 8.32 4.97 1.44
C GLN A 114 7.74 5.06 2.85
N LYS A 115 7.99 6.17 3.56
CA LYS A 115 7.43 6.38 4.90
C LYS A 115 5.90 6.45 4.87
N ASP A 116 5.35 7.15 3.87
CA ASP A 116 3.89 7.24 3.72
C ASP A 116 3.29 5.87 3.43
N ALA A 117 3.90 5.09 2.55
CA ALA A 117 3.46 3.72 2.27
C ALA A 117 3.55 2.83 3.51
N LEU A 118 4.62 2.98 4.30
CA LEU A 118 4.76 2.23 5.56
C LEU A 118 3.64 2.57 6.54
N LYS A 119 3.30 3.85 6.68
CA LYS A 119 2.20 4.27 7.55
C LYS A 119 0.86 3.70 7.11
N ILE A 120 0.61 3.66 5.79
CA ILE A 120 -0.59 3.03 5.23
C ILE A 120 -0.65 1.56 5.66
N GLY A 121 0.45 0.84 5.50
CA GLY A 121 0.54 -0.57 5.88
C GLY A 121 0.40 -0.80 7.38
N LEU A 122 1.04 0.03 8.20
CA LEU A 122 0.97 -0.08 9.65
C LEU A 122 -0.45 0.16 10.17
N TRP A 123 -1.16 1.16 9.63
CA TRP A 123 -2.55 1.39 10.00
C TRP A 123 -3.42 0.19 9.63
N HIS A 124 -3.26 -0.33 8.42
CA HIS A 124 -4.00 -1.49 7.94
C HIS A 124 -3.79 -2.71 8.84
N LEU A 125 -2.54 -2.95 9.22
CA LEU A 125 -2.18 -4.07 10.09
C LEU A 125 -2.77 -3.95 11.49
N GLN A 126 -2.74 -2.74 12.08
CA GLN A 126 -3.14 -2.52 13.47
C GLN A 126 -4.65 -2.41 13.65
N PHE A 127 -5.34 -1.79 12.70
CA PHE A 127 -6.74 -1.42 12.88
C PHE A 127 -7.68 -2.18 11.96
N TYR A 128 -7.39 -2.21 10.67
CA TYR A 128 -8.28 -2.83 9.68
C TYR A 128 -8.39 -4.35 9.90
N LYS A 129 -7.27 -5.02 10.00
CA LYS A 129 -7.26 -6.49 10.16
C LYS A 129 -7.91 -6.91 11.49
N LYS A 130 -7.74 -6.13 12.56
CA LYS A 130 -8.39 -6.40 13.83
C LYS A 130 -9.90 -6.26 13.74
N VAL A 131 -10.39 -5.23 13.04
CA VAL A 131 -11.84 -5.01 12.85
C VAL A 131 -12.43 -6.17 12.05
N CYS A 132 -11.77 -6.59 10.97
CA CYS A 132 -12.24 -7.70 10.15
C CYS A 132 -12.25 -9.03 10.91
N GLN A 133 -11.27 -9.28 11.79
CA GLN A 133 -11.20 -10.49 12.60
C GLN A 133 -12.31 -10.53 13.65
N LYS A 134 -12.73 -9.39 14.18
CA LYS A 134 -13.81 -9.34 15.18
C LYS A 134 -15.20 -9.58 14.59
N GLN A 135 -15.37 -9.40 13.28
CA GLN A 135 -16.65 -9.60 12.60
C GLN A 135 -16.88 -11.04 12.16
N ASN A 136 -15.87 -11.88 12.27
CA ASN A 136 -15.96 -13.31 11.99
C ASN A 136 -16.21 -14.06 13.30
#